data_8b6f0dff3bef76b751530fd2db9f3263
#
_entry.id   8b6f0dff3bef76b751530fd2db9f3263
#
_cell.length_a   1.000
_cell.length_b   1.000
_cell.length_c   1.000
_cell.angle_alpha   90.00
_cell.angle_beta   90.00
_cell.angle_gamma   90.00
#
_symmetry.space_group_name_H-M   'P 1'
#
loop_
_entity.id
_entity.type
_entity.pdbx_description
1 polymer ?
#
loop_
_entity_poly.entity_id
_entity_poly.type
_entity_poly.pdbx_seq_one_letter_code
_entity_poly.pdbx_strand_id
1 'polypeptide(L)'
;MKKSLLALILAVALVAPGFAHKGDKSINAKLGLGVNNDLSINYDDVPDGMGWSIKTKIPAISLGAEFFYGLMDNLSVGAGISYGLKANAKEIEGEKPEIGVTNFYVAVKPEAKIESDIFTSIYLIGQIGGSSVSMEAAGESKTADMGIYLGFGAGTIIKDTFIVELLISSSNGSVSEDEMSGDIQYTATTINIGYKFAL
;
A
#
# COMPACT_ATOMS: atom_id res chain seq x y z
N MET A 1 -15.74 -3.17 16.10
CA MET A 1 -15.48 -2.97 14.66
C MET A 1 -14.42 -3.91 14.07
N LYS A 2 -13.25 -4.18 14.73
CA LYS A 2 -12.17 -5.05 14.16
C LYS A 2 -12.61 -6.50 13.90
N LYS A 3 -13.44 -7.10 14.77
CA LYS A 3 -13.92 -8.49 14.62
C LYS A 3 -14.94 -8.65 13.47
N SER A 4 -15.74 -7.62 13.20
CA SER A 4 -16.74 -7.64 12.13
C SER A 4 -16.11 -7.55 10.73
N LEU A 5 -14.99 -6.82 10.58
CA LEU A 5 -14.27 -6.69 9.32
C LEU A 5 -13.59 -8.02 8.95
N LEU A 6 -12.96 -8.69 9.93
CA LEU A 6 -12.35 -10.00 9.72
C LEU A 6 -13.39 -11.05 9.34
N ALA A 7 -14.56 -11.03 10.00
CA ALA A 7 -15.68 -11.92 9.68
C ALA A 7 -16.23 -11.66 8.27
N LEU A 8 -16.31 -10.41 7.82
CA LEU A 8 -16.74 -10.06 6.47
C LEU A 8 -15.75 -10.55 5.41
N ILE A 9 -14.44 -10.39 5.63
CA ILE A 9 -13.39 -10.88 4.72
C ILE A 9 -13.45 -12.42 4.64
N LEU A 10 -13.59 -13.11 5.78
CA LEU A 10 -13.76 -14.57 5.81
C LEU A 10 -15.06 -15.01 5.12
N ALA A 11 -16.17 -14.29 5.33
CA ALA A 11 -17.46 -14.62 4.72
C ALA A 11 -17.42 -14.46 3.19
N VAL A 12 -16.78 -13.40 2.68
CA VAL A 12 -16.58 -13.21 1.23
C VAL A 12 -15.69 -14.31 0.65
N ALA A 13 -14.65 -14.72 1.36
CA ALA A 13 -13.75 -15.80 0.94
C ALA A 13 -14.47 -17.18 0.92
N LEU A 14 -15.45 -17.40 1.81
CA LEU A 14 -16.17 -18.66 1.93
C LEU A 14 -17.37 -18.79 0.96
N VAL A 15 -17.95 -17.66 0.52
CA VAL A 15 -19.18 -17.64 -0.32
C VAL A 15 -18.85 -17.48 -1.80
N ALA A 16 -17.67 -17.00 -2.16
CA ALA A 16 -17.27 -16.85 -3.56
C ALA A 16 -17.03 -18.24 -4.18
N PRO A 17 -17.78 -18.67 -5.20
CA PRO A 17 -17.47 -19.88 -5.96
C PRO A 17 -16.09 -19.70 -6.59
N GLY A 18 -15.20 -20.64 -6.30
CA GLY A 18 -13.79 -20.59 -6.51
C GLY A 18 -13.28 -20.23 -7.87
N PHE A 19 -11.97 -19.72 -7.87
CA PHE A 19 -11.28 -19.62 -9.20
C PHE A 19 -9.91 -18.93 -9.18
N ALA A 20 -9.18 -18.89 -8.07
CA ALA A 20 -7.75 -19.08 -8.17
C ALA A 20 -7.59 -20.61 -8.13
N HIS A 21 -7.10 -21.24 -9.19
CA HIS A 21 -6.89 -22.69 -9.07
C HIS A 21 -5.78 -22.93 -8.06
N LYS A 22 -6.03 -23.91 -7.17
CA LYS A 22 -5.02 -24.36 -6.23
C LYS A 22 -3.74 -24.73 -6.98
N GLY A 23 -2.64 -24.08 -6.60
CA GLY A 23 -1.34 -24.30 -7.23
C GLY A 23 -0.96 -23.26 -8.30
N ASP A 24 -1.89 -22.43 -8.75
CA ASP A 24 -1.58 -21.35 -9.71
C ASP A 24 -0.58 -20.36 -9.12
N LYS A 25 0.35 -19.94 -9.96
CA LYS A 25 1.35 -18.94 -9.61
C LYS A 25 1.23 -17.76 -10.55
N SER A 26 1.40 -16.56 -10.03
CA SER A 26 1.43 -15.37 -10.86
C SER A 26 2.39 -14.32 -10.31
N ILE A 27 2.94 -13.51 -11.22
CA ILE A 27 3.61 -12.27 -10.89
C ILE A 27 2.75 -11.13 -11.40
N ASN A 28 2.49 -10.14 -10.56
CA ASN A 28 1.80 -8.91 -10.93
C ASN A 28 2.81 -7.77 -10.93
N ALA A 29 2.86 -7.01 -12.03
CA ALA A 29 3.54 -5.73 -12.08
C ALA A 29 2.49 -4.62 -12.06
N LYS A 30 2.64 -3.62 -11.19
CA LYS A 30 1.64 -2.57 -10.98
C LYS A 30 2.27 -1.18 -11.07
N LEU A 31 1.53 -0.25 -11.67
CA LEU A 31 1.75 1.19 -11.60
C LEU A 31 0.62 1.79 -10.78
N GLY A 32 0.97 2.45 -9.67
CA GLY A 32 0.02 3.11 -8.79
C GLY A 32 0.00 4.61 -9.01
N LEU A 33 -1.20 5.17 -9.05
CA LEU A 33 -1.46 6.61 -9.11
C LEU A 33 -2.16 7.03 -7.82
N GLY A 34 -1.51 7.81 -6.99
CA GLY A 34 -2.08 8.34 -5.75
C GLY A 34 -3.15 9.39 -6.03
N VAL A 35 -4.35 9.14 -5.53
CA VAL A 35 -5.50 10.04 -5.64
C VAL A 35 -5.55 10.98 -4.45
N ASN A 36 -5.28 10.45 -3.26
CA ASN A 36 -5.22 11.20 -2.01
C ASN A 36 -4.15 10.60 -1.13
N ASN A 37 -3.07 11.34 -0.92
CA ASN A 37 -1.94 10.90 -0.11
C ASN A 37 -1.60 11.99 0.89
N ASP A 38 -1.71 11.65 2.16
CA ASP A 38 -1.45 12.54 3.28
C ASP A 38 -0.24 12.03 4.07
N LEU A 39 0.72 12.92 4.34
CA LEU A 39 1.82 12.70 5.26
C LEU A 39 1.59 13.55 6.49
N SER A 40 1.68 12.95 7.66
CA SER A 40 1.71 13.63 8.96
C SER A 40 3.00 13.30 9.68
N ILE A 41 3.68 14.30 10.21
CA ILE A 41 4.83 14.15 11.07
C ILE A 41 4.47 14.84 12.38
N ASN A 42 4.53 14.10 13.49
CA ASN A 42 4.24 14.62 14.82
C ASN A 42 5.53 14.50 15.66
N TYR A 43 6.00 15.59 16.21
CA TYR A 43 7.14 15.62 17.13
C TYR A 43 6.63 15.71 18.55
N ASP A 44 6.98 14.74 19.41
CA ASP A 44 6.48 14.62 20.77
C ASP A 44 7.40 15.26 21.83
N ASP A 45 8.71 15.30 21.59
CA ASP A 45 9.69 15.80 22.53
C ASP A 45 10.33 17.11 22.03
N VAL A 46 9.62 18.23 22.22
CA VAL A 46 10.21 19.57 22.04
C VAL A 46 10.41 20.19 23.42
N PRO A 47 11.61 20.77 23.74
CA PRO A 47 11.97 21.25 25.08
C PRO A 47 10.99 22.22 25.74
N ASP A 48 10.10 22.85 25.00
CA ASP A 48 9.12 23.81 25.52
C ASP A 48 7.66 23.32 25.53
N GLY A 49 7.43 21.99 25.37
CA GLY A 49 6.07 21.41 25.40
C GLY A 49 5.17 21.81 24.25
N MET A 50 5.71 22.42 23.22
CA MET A 50 5.00 22.74 21.98
C MET A 50 5.28 21.67 20.92
N GLY A 51 4.61 20.53 21.03
CA GLY A 51 4.57 19.57 19.93
C GLY A 51 4.04 20.25 18.67
N TRP A 52 4.70 20.06 17.53
CA TRP A 52 4.23 20.58 16.26
C TRP A 52 3.96 19.44 15.28
N SER A 53 2.98 19.65 14.41
CA SER A 53 2.54 18.65 13.44
C SER A 53 2.58 19.26 12.04
N ILE A 54 3.26 18.57 11.13
CA ILE A 54 3.25 18.90 9.69
C ILE A 54 2.28 17.98 8.99
N LYS A 55 1.36 18.54 8.20
CA LYS A 55 0.48 17.79 7.30
C LYS A 55 0.67 18.28 5.88
N THR A 56 1.03 17.39 4.99
CA THR A 56 1.23 17.75 3.58
C THR A 56 0.61 16.69 2.66
N LYS A 57 0.18 17.14 1.47
CA LYS A 57 -0.29 16.25 0.41
C LYS A 57 0.85 15.99 -0.55
N ILE A 58 1.02 14.72 -0.90
CA ILE A 58 2.09 14.28 -1.80
C ILE A 58 1.44 13.64 -3.02
N PRO A 59 1.67 14.17 -4.24
CA PRO A 59 1.34 13.43 -5.44
C PRO A 59 2.26 12.21 -5.50
N ALA A 60 1.70 11.00 -5.53
CA ALA A 60 2.51 9.80 -5.53
C ALA A 60 2.25 8.95 -6.76
N ILE A 61 3.32 8.58 -7.44
CA ILE A 61 3.36 7.51 -8.42
C ILE A 61 4.14 6.38 -7.77
N SER A 62 3.64 5.16 -7.83
CA SER A 62 4.32 4.00 -7.28
C SER A 62 4.47 2.89 -8.31
N LEU A 63 5.55 2.12 -8.16
CA LEU A 63 5.78 0.89 -8.89
C LEU A 63 5.68 -0.27 -7.91
N GLY A 64 4.98 -1.33 -8.28
CA GLY A 64 4.79 -2.50 -7.44
C GLY A 64 5.06 -3.80 -8.19
N ALA A 65 5.57 -4.78 -7.47
CA ALA A 65 5.67 -6.15 -7.91
C ALA A 65 5.16 -7.08 -6.82
N GLU A 66 4.33 -8.06 -7.20
CA GLU A 66 3.75 -9.04 -6.29
C GLU A 66 3.88 -10.44 -6.87
N PHE A 67 4.15 -11.40 -6.02
CA PHE A 67 4.05 -12.82 -6.33
C PHE A 67 2.85 -13.39 -5.59
N PHE A 68 1.98 -14.14 -6.28
CA PHE A 68 0.85 -14.84 -5.69
C PHE A 68 0.90 -16.34 -5.95
N TYR A 69 0.44 -17.08 -4.96
CA TYR A 69 0.22 -18.54 -5.01
C TYR A 69 -1.22 -18.85 -4.62
N GLY A 70 -1.93 -19.62 -5.45
CA GLY A 70 -3.29 -20.10 -5.20
C GLY A 70 -3.28 -21.17 -4.11
N LEU A 71 -3.77 -20.83 -2.92
CA LEU A 71 -3.95 -21.79 -1.82
C LEU A 71 -5.20 -22.65 -2.03
N MET A 72 -6.26 -22.02 -2.51
CA MET A 72 -7.56 -22.60 -2.79
C MET A 72 -8.11 -22.00 -4.09
N ASP A 73 -9.19 -22.57 -4.60
CA ASP A 73 -9.81 -22.12 -5.86
C ASP A 73 -10.34 -20.67 -5.84
N ASN A 74 -10.41 -20.04 -4.68
CA ASN A 74 -10.87 -18.65 -4.52
C ASN A 74 -9.99 -17.81 -3.62
N LEU A 75 -8.81 -18.32 -3.25
CA LEU A 75 -7.93 -17.64 -2.30
C LEU A 75 -6.47 -17.76 -2.73
N SER A 76 -5.83 -16.64 -2.96
CA SER A 76 -4.39 -16.57 -3.15
C SER A 76 -3.72 -15.87 -1.98
N VAL A 77 -2.49 -16.27 -1.70
CA VAL A 77 -1.57 -15.57 -0.79
C VAL A 77 -0.34 -15.17 -1.57
N GLY A 78 0.27 -14.09 -1.13
CA GLY A 78 1.42 -13.57 -1.85
C GLY A 78 2.31 -12.70 -0.99
N ALA A 79 3.38 -12.23 -1.63
CA ALA A 79 4.27 -11.22 -1.08
C ALA A 79 4.55 -10.17 -2.16
N GLY A 80 4.82 -8.95 -1.74
CA GLY A 80 5.06 -7.86 -2.66
C GLY A 80 5.96 -6.79 -2.11
N ILE A 81 6.40 -5.96 -3.06
CA ILE A 81 7.12 -4.72 -2.80
C ILE A 81 6.44 -3.61 -3.59
N SER A 82 6.31 -2.44 -2.98
CA SER A 82 5.94 -1.22 -3.69
C SER A 82 6.94 -0.11 -3.39
N TYR A 83 7.30 0.63 -4.42
CA TYR A 83 8.23 1.76 -4.37
C TYR A 83 7.51 3.01 -4.87
N GLY A 84 7.26 3.94 -3.97
CA GLY A 84 6.77 5.28 -4.31
C GLY A 84 7.90 6.11 -4.87
N LEU A 85 7.72 6.63 -6.09
CA LEU A 85 8.68 7.56 -6.67
C LEU A 85 8.73 8.82 -5.82
N LYS A 86 9.94 9.33 -5.60
CA LYS A 86 10.12 10.59 -4.86
C LYS A 86 9.29 11.70 -5.49
N ALA A 87 8.53 12.39 -4.67
CA ALA A 87 7.70 13.50 -5.09
C ALA A 87 7.86 14.68 -4.14
N ASN A 88 7.86 15.88 -4.71
CA ASN A 88 7.90 17.11 -3.93
C ASN A 88 6.63 17.23 -3.08
N ALA A 89 6.79 17.34 -1.78
CA ALA A 89 5.72 17.77 -0.90
C ALA A 89 5.33 19.23 -1.20
N LYS A 90 4.15 19.65 -0.73
CA LYS A 90 3.86 21.08 -0.71
C LYS A 90 4.92 21.78 0.14
N GLU A 91 5.24 23.01 -0.26
CA GLU A 91 6.22 23.86 0.41
C GLU A 91 5.96 23.92 1.92
N ILE A 92 6.99 23.57 2.69
CA ILE A 92 7.02 23.62 4.14
C ILE A 92 8.13 24.59 4.50
N GLU A 93 7.79 25.72 5.11
CA GLU A 93 8.75 26.77 5.52
C GLU A 93 9.71 27.26 4.41
N GLY A 94 9.22 27.27 3.15
CA GLY A 94 10.02 27.70 2.00
C GLY A 94 10.81 26.58 1.30
N GLU A 95 10.81 25.36 1.83
CA GLU A 95 11.44 24.19 1.23
C GLU A 95 10.41 23.23 0.66
N LYS A 96 10.82 22.45 -0.36
CA LYS A 96 10.01 21.41 -1.01
C LYS A 96 10.69 20.07 -0.83
N PRO A 97 10.51 19.39 0.32
CA PRO A 97 11.15 18.10 0.54
C PRO A 97 10.63 17.06 -0.45
N GLU A 98 11.53 16.23 -0.94
CA GLU A 98 11.19 15.05 -1.73
C GLU A 98 10.94 13.87 -0.80
N ILE A 99 9.81 13.19 -0.97
CA ILE A 99 9.41 12.08 -0.12
C ILE A 99 9.26 10.82 -0.97
N GLY A 100 9.89 9.74 -0.53
CA GLY A 100 9.77 8.41 -1.08
C GLY A 100 9.24 7.44 -0.03
N VAL A 101 8.43 6.47 -0.44
CA VAL A 101 7.88 5.42 0.44
C VAL A 101 8.12 4.07 -0.19
N THR A 102 8.73 3.15 0.58
CA THR A 102 8.94 1.77 0.15
C THR A 102 8.23 0.83 1.11
N ASN A 103 7.41 -0.07 0.59
CA ASN A 103 6.69 -1.04 1.39
C ASN A 103 7.05 -2.47 0.97
N PHE A 104 7.19 -3.35 1.96
CA PHE A 104 7.32 -4.80 1.80
C PHE A 104 6.17 -5.44 2.54
N TYR A 105 5.45 -6.36 1.93
CA TYR A 105 4.25 -6.91 2.54
C TYR A 105 3.97 -8.35 2.12
N VAL A 106 3.20 -9.03 2.95
CA VAL A 106 2.47 -10.23 2.59
C VAL A 106 1.02 -9.84 2.31
N ALA A 107 0.37 -10.58 1.43
CA ALA A 107 -0.99 -10.28 0.98
C ALA A 107 -1.86 -11.52 0.99
N VAL A 108 -3.16 -11.32 1.27
CA VAL A 108 -4.21 -12.28 1.03
C VAL A 108 -5.20 -11.70 0.02
N LYS A 109 -5.58 -12.51 -0.97
CA LYS A 109 -6.43 -12.09 -2.07
C LYS A 109 -7.54 -13.12 -2.31
N PRO A 110 -8.71 -12.98 -1.65
CA PRO A 110 -9.92 -13.67 -2.05
C PRO A 110 -10.40 -13.13 -3.41
N GLU A 111 -10.72 -14.05 -4.32
CA GLU A 111 -11.06 -13.75 -5.72
C GLU A 111 -12.32 -14.50 -6.13
N ALA A 112 -13.21 -13.84 -6.87
CA ALA A 112 -14.41 -14.41 -7.43
C ALA A 112 -14.43 -14.21 -8.94
N LYS A 113 -14.67 -15.27 -9.72
CA LYS A 113 -14.87 -15.15 -11.17
C LYS A 113 -16.17 -14.46 -11.50
N ILE A 114 -16.15 -13.78 -12.63
CA ILE A 114 -17.34 -13.17 -13.24
C ILE A 114 -17.53 -13.82 -14.60
N GLU A 115 -18.78 -14.21 -14.91
CA GLU A 115 -19.16 -14.62 -16.26
C GLU A 115 -19.37 -13.40 -17.15
N SER A 116 -18.29 -12.88 -17.73
CA SER A 116 -18.32 -11.71 -18.61
C SER A 116 -17.21 -11.84 -19.66
N ASP A 117 -17.47 -11.32 -20.85
CA ASP A 117 -16.49 -11.30 -21.95
C ASP A 117 -15.28 -10.38 -21.68
N ILE A 118 -15.41 -9.48 -20.73
CA ILE A 118 -14.40 -8.46 -20.42
C ILE A 118 -13.73 -8.72 -19.09
N PHE A 119 -14.54 -8.90 -18.04
CA PHE A 119 -14.05 -9.07 -16.67
C PHE A 119 -13.91 -10.55 -16.36
N THR A 120 -12.73 -10.99 -15.97
CA THR A 120 -12.50 -12.37 -15.59
C THR A 120 -12.81 -12.61 -14.13
N SER A 121 -12.42 -11.69 -13.26
CA SER A 121 -12.66 -11.81 -11.82
C SER A 121 -12.68 -10.46 -11.11
N ILE A 122 -13.31 -10.46 -9.93
CA ILE A 122 -13.19 -9.41 -8.93
C ILE A 122 -12.49 -9.99 -7.70
N TYR A 123 -11.77 -9.15 -6.97
CA TYR A 123 -11.09 -9.59 -5.76
C TYR A 123 -11.05 -8.49 -4.69
N LEU A 124 -10.88 -8.92 -3.46
CA LEU A 124 -10.42 -8.07 -2.38
C LEU A 124 -8.94 -8.36 -2.13
N ILE A 125 -8.22 -7.41 -1.54
CA ILE A 125 -6.84 -7.61 -1.15
C ILE A 125 -6.61 -7.02 0.23
N GLY A 126 -5.95 -7.78 1.10
CA GLY A 126 -5.45 -7.31 2.38
C GLY A 126 -3.93 -7.48 2.41
N GLN A 127 -3.22 -6.45 2.85
CA GLN A 127 -1.76 -6.40 2.89
C GLN A 127 -1.29 -6.01 4.28
N ILE A 128 -0.22 -6.64 4.77
CA ILE A 128 0.45 -6.29 6.02
C ILE A 128 1.96 -6.47 5.86
N GLY A 129 2.73 -5.54 6.39
CA GLY A 129 4.19 -5.60 6.27
C GLY A 129 4.92 -4.46 6.93
N GLY A 130 6.08 -4.16 6.39
CA GLY A 130 6.94 -3.04 6.79
C GLY A 130 6.95 -1.91 5.76
N SER A 131 7.19 -0.71 6.24
CA SER A 131 7.32 0.50 5.43
C SER A 131 8.55 1.27 5.83
N SER A 132 9.24 1.83 4.85
CA SER A 132 10.33 2.80 5.04
C SER A 132 9.97 4.09 4.31
N VAL A 133 10.06 5.20 5.01
CA VAL A 133 9.81 6.55 4.46
C VAL A 133 11.14 7.27 4.39
N SER A 134 11.52 7.75 3.21
CA SER A 134 12.70 8.58 3.00
C SER A 134 12.29 10.01 2.68
N MET A 135 12.99 10.96 3.27
CA MET A 135 12.81 12.39 3.02
C MET A 135 14.15 13.00 2.61
N GLU A 136 14.14 13.81 1.58
CA GLU A 136 15.30 14.58 1.12
C GLU A 136 14.96 16.05 1.10
N ALA A 137 15.69 16.87 1.86
CA ALA A 137 15.54 18.30 1.95
C ALA A 137 16.94 18.95 1.99
N ALA A 138 17.12 20.08 1.32
CA ALA A 138 18.38 20.86 1.29
C ALA A 138 19.64 20.03 0.92
N GLY A 139 19.48 18.91 0.19
CA GLY A 139 20.58 18.01 -0.19
C GLY A 139 20.95 16.97 0.88
N GLU A 140 20.26 16.95 2.00
CA GLU A 140 20.38 15.91 3.01
C GLU A 140 19.25 14.89 2.85
N SER A 141 19.59 13.58 2.93
CA SER A 141 18.61 12.50 2.86
C SER A 141 18.51 11.83 4.22
N LYS A 142 17.31 11.79 4.77
CA LYS A 142 16.97 11.07 6.02
C LYS A 142 15.99 9.97 5.72
N THR A 143 16.15 8.82 6.35
CA THR A 143 15.24 7.69 6.25
C THR A 143 14.69 7.41 7.63
N ALA A 144 13.37 7.37 7.74
CA ALA A 144 12.70 6.98 8.98
C ALA A 144 12.94 5.50 9.28
N ASP A 145 12.91 5.15 10.56
CA ASP A 145 12.93 3.78 10.99
C ASP A 145 11.76 3.00 10.41
N MET A 146 11.99 1.70 10.21
CA MET A 146 11.01 0.84 9.55
C MET A 146 9.73 0.74 10.40
N GLY A 147 8.62 1.13 9.83
CA GLY A 147 7.31 1.11 10.46
C GLY A 147 6.39 0.02 9.91
N ILE A 148 5.16 0.00 10.39
CA ILE A 148 4.14 -0.96 9.97
C ILE A 148 3.40 -0.43 8.74
N TYR A 149 3.25 -1.30 7.74
CA TYR A 149 2.42 -1.09 6.56
C TYR A 149 1.14 -1.91 6.66
N LEU A 150 0.01 -1.28 6.38
CA LEU A 150 -1.31 -1.93 6.23
C LEU A 150 -1.95 -1.45 4.94
N GLY A 151 -2.47 -2.38 4.15
CA GLY A 151 -3.22 -2.07 2.93
C GLY A 151 -4.51 -2.87 2.84
N PHE A 152 -5.55 -2.25 2.31
CA PHE A 152 -6.80 -2.89 1.99
C PHE A 152 -7.36 -2.34 0.68
N GLY A 153 -7.82 -3.22 -0.20
CA GLY A 153 -8.29 -2.81 -1.51
C GLY A 153 -9.27 -3.78 -2.15
N ALA A 154 -9.74 -3.36 -3.30
CA ALA A 154 -10.55 -4.18 -4.19
C ALA A 154 -10.11 -3.94 -5.63
N GLY A 155 -10.21 -4.95 -6.45
CA GLY A 155 -9.82 -4.85 -7.85
C GLY A 155 -10.54 -5.84 -8.74
N THR A 156 -10.21 -5.73 -10.02
CA THR A 156 -10.70 -6.63 -11.06
C THR A 156 -9.56 -7.05 -11.96
N ILE A 157 -9.67 -8.26 -12.50
CA ILE A 157 -8.81 -8.77 -13.56
C ILE A 157 -9.62 -8.76 -14.86
N ILE A 158 -9.04 -8.19 -15.90
CA ILE A 158 -9.63 -8.04 -17.23
C ILE A 158 -8.86 -8.96 -18.18
N LYS A 159 -9.58 -9.86 -18.86
CA LYS A 159 -9.00 -10.82 -19.84
C LYS A 159 -7.82 -11.61 -19.26
N ASP A 160 -7.93 -12.06 -18.01
CA ASP A 160 -6.92 -12.84 -17.26
C ASP A 160 -5.56 -12.15 -17.04
N THR A 161 -5.40 -10.92 -17.52
CA THR A 161 -4.09 -10.31 -17.70
C THR A 161 -4.00 -8.91 -17.08
N PHE A 162 -4.97 -8.04 -17.35
CA PHE A 162 -4.91 -6.65 -16.89
C PHE A 162 -5.56 -6.52 -15.51
N ILE A 163 -4.90 -5.77 -14.64
CA ILE A 163 -5.33 -5.50 -13.27
C ILE A 163 -5.75 -4.04 -13.18
N VAL A 164 -6.91 -3.79 -12.56
CA VAL A 164 -7.32 -2.47 -12.07
C VAL A 164 -7.71 -2.64 -10.60
N GLU A 165 -7.07 -1.87 -9.71
CA GLU A 165 -7.24 -2.02 -8.27
C GLU A 165 -7.32 -0.65 -7.61
N LEU A 166 -8.23 -0.50 -6.64
CA LEU A 166 -8.25 0.62 -5.70
C LEU A 166 -7.69 0.12 -4.37
N LEU A 167 -6.65 0.76 -3.86
CA LEU A 167 -5.97 0.40 -2.62
C LEU A 167 -5.95 1.60 -1.67
N ILE A 168 -6.35 1.39 -0.44
CA ILE A 168 -6.17 2.31 0.68
C ILE A 168 -5.10 1.73 1.58
N SER A 169 -4.07 2.50 1.89
CA SER A 169 -2.96 2.04 2.71
C SER A 169 -2.56 3.05 3.77
N SER A 170 -1.95 2.55 4.83
CA SER A 170 -1.35 3.34 5.90
C SER A 170 0.02 2.76 6.23
N SER A 171 0.98 3.65 6.38
CA SER A 171 2.35 3.35 6.80
C SER A 171 2.69 4.24 7.98
N ASN A 172 3.33 3.71 9.00
CA ASN A 172 3.85 4.46 10.13
C ASN A 172 5.32 4.14 10.32
N GLY A 173 6.06 5.08 10.84
CA GLY A 173 7.46 4.95 11.21
C GLY A 173 7.81 5.99 12.26
N SER A 174 9.01 5.92 12.79
CA SER A 174 9.54 6.90 13.73
C SER A 174 10.79 7.58 13.15
N VAL A 175 10.99 8.81 13.54
CA VAL A 175 12.22 9.57 13.27
C VAL A 175 12.81 9.95 14.61
N SER A 176 14.10 9.65 14.79
CA SER A 176 14.84 10.12 15.96
C SER A 176 15.97 11.01 15.48
N GLU A 177 16.06 12.24 16.01
CA GLU A 177 17.12 13.18 15.70
C GLU A 177 17.56 13.86 16.99
N ASP A 178 18.80 13.58 17.43
CA ASP A 178 19.40 14.08 18.68
C ASP A 178 18.48 13.91 19.90
N GLU A 179 17.85 15.01 20.36
CA GLU A 179 16.94 15.03 21.52
C GLU A 179 15.45 15.04 21.09
N MET A 180 15.14 14.96 19.79
CA MET A 180 13.76 14.96 19.27
C MET A 180 13.39 13.61 18.72
N SER A 181 12.23 13.13 19.13
CA SER A 181 11.57 11.96 18.54
C SER A 181 10.25 12.35 17.90
N GLY A 182 9.89 11.70 16.81
CA GLY A 182 8.65 12.00 16.13
C GLY A 182 8.07 10.79 15.40
N ASP A 183 6.76 10.77 15.31
CA ASP A 183 6.01 9.76 14.55
C ASP A 183 5.69 10.26 13.15
N ILE A 184 5.98 9.42 12.16
CA ILE A 184 5.57 9.64 10.77
C ILE A 184 4.40 8.74 10.47
N GLN A 185 3.32 9.32 9.93
CA GLN A 185 2.19 8.59 9.38
C GLN A 185 1.97 8.99 7.94
N TYR A 186 1.97 8.01 7.04
CA TYR A 186 1.63 8.18 5.64
C TYR A 186 0.37 7.39 5.31
N THR A 187 -0.64 8.05 4.77
CA THR A 187 -1.87 7.41 4.28
C THR A 187 -2.04 7.68 2.80
N ALA A 188 -2.41 6.67 2.04
CA ALA A 188 -2.58 6.77 0.60
C ALA A 188 -3.85 6.09 0.13
N THR A 189 -4.51 6.73 -0.84
CA THR A 189 -5.52 6.10 -1.69
C THR A 189 -4.98 6.06 -3.10
N THR A 190 -4.79 4.86 -3.64
CA THR A 190 -4.08 4.64 -4.90
C THR A 190 -4.95 3.86 -5.87
N ILE A 191 -4.99 4.28 -7.12
CA ILE A 191 -5.50 3.48 -8.23
C ILE A 191 -4.29 2.79 -8.87
N ASN A 192 -4.28 1.45 -8.83
CA ASN A 192 -3.26 0.63 -9.43
C ASN A 192 -3.75 0.08 -10.78
N ILE A 193 -2.91 0.20 -11.79
CA ILE A 193 -3.07 -0.46 -13.09
C ILE A 193 -1.90 -1.44 -13.23
N GLY A 194 -2.17 -2.66 -13.64
CA GLY A 194 -1.13 -3.66 -13.67
C GLY A 194 -1.32 -4.74 -14.71
N TYR A 195 -0.32 -5.60 -14.76
CA TYR A 195 -0.26 -6.76 -15.64
C TYR A 195 0.04 -8.02 -14.81
N LYS A 196 -0.77 -9.06 -15.01
CA LYS A 196 -0.62 -10.38 -14.39
C LYS A 196 0.08 -11.33 -15.36
N PHE A 197 1.21 -11.86 -14.96
CA PHE A 197 1.94 -12.92 -15.65
C PHE A 197 1.62 -14.24 -14.95
N ALA A 198 0.95 -15.17 -15.63
CA ALA A 198 0.80 -16.55 -15.15
C ALA A 198 2.13 -17.30 -15.32
N LEU A 199 2.48 -18.17 -14.34
CA LEU A 199 3.71 -18.96 -14.30
C LEU A 199 3.40 -20.46 -14.38
#